data_cf8cebd690be210889373ea7967eada8
#
_entry.id   cf8cebd690be210889373ea7967eada8
#
_cell.length_a   1.000
_cell.length_b   1.000
_cell.length_c   1.000
_cell.angle_alpha   90.00
_cell.angle_beta   90.00
_cell.angle_gamma   90.00
#
_symmetry.space_group_name_H-M   'P 1'
#
loop_
_entity.id
_entity.type
_entity.pdbx_description
1 polymer ?
#
loop_
_entity_poly.entity_id
_entity_poly.type
_entity_poly.pdbx_seq_one_letter_code
_entity_poly.pdbx_strand_id
1 'polypeptide(L)'
;MANFDIAFRRTISAEGGYVNDPVDKGGETYMGVSRKAHPTSKIWSYIDKVDKSSKTNKQITAELKKNNWLTYEVKQIYKKDYWDKFQLDKCKFQKMANEIFDDAINRGVGAAAYLVCVVLGIPPKKKVTNELLKALREYEG
;
A
#
# COMPACT_ATOMS: atom_id res chain seq x y z
N MET A 1 -0.31 -17.02 -10.38
CA MET A 1 -1.04 -16.23 -9.39
C MET A 1 -0.37 -14.89 -9.19
N ALA A 2 -1.11 -13.90 -8.70
CA ALA A 2 -0.60 -12.55 -8.60
C ALA A 2 0.54 -12.42 -7.59
N ASN A 3 1.48 -11.52 -7.88
CA ASN A 3 2.68 -11.28 -7.10
C ASN A 3 2.62 -9.88 -6.48
N PHE A 4 2.75 -9.81 -5.17
CA PHE A 4 2.68 -8.55 -4.42
C PHE A 4 3.80 -7.58 -4.81
N ASP A 5 5.03 -8.05 -5.00
CA ASP A 5 6.16 -7.16 -5.31
C ASP A 5 5.97 -6.43 -6.65
N ILE A 6 5.33 -7.08 -7.61
CA ILE A 6 5.02 -6.44 -8.90
C ILE A 6 4.04 -5.28 -8.68
N ALA A 7 2.97 -5.53 -7.92
CA ALA A 7 1.96 -4.51 -7.62
C ALA A 7 2.56 -3.37 -6.79
N PHE A 8 3.37 -3.68 -5.80
CA PHE A 8 4.01 -2.69 -4.94
C PHE A 8 4.92 -1.76 -5.75
N ARG A 9 5.77 -2.32 -6.62
CA ARG A 9 6.66 -1.52 -7.46
C ARG A 9 5.88 -0.62 -8.41
N ARG A 10 4.77 -1.12 -8.96
CA ARG A 10 3.93 -0.34 -9.86
C ARG A 10 3.29 0.86 -9.16
N THR A 11 2.79 0.67 -7.96
CA THR A 11 1.95 1.67 -7.27
C THR A 11 2.75 2.57 -6.33
N ILE A 12 3.71 2.03 -5.59
CA ILE A 12 4.37 2.74 -4.49
C ILE A 12 5.75 3.26 -4.85
N SER A 13 6.60 2.42 -5.48
CA SER A 13 8.02 2.74 -5.60
C SER A 13 8.31 3.94 -6.49
N ALA A 14 7.42 4.29 -7.40
CA ALA A 14 7.60 5.43 -8.31
C ALA A 14 7.41 6.78 -7.60
N GLU A 15 6.59 6.81 -6.55
CA GLU A 15 6.20 8.05 -5.86
C GLU A 15 6.72 8.12 -4.42
N GLY A 16 7.33 7.06 -3.93
CA GLY A 16 7.65 6.91 -2.53
C GLY A 16 8.87 7.70 -2.07
N GLY A 17 8.65 8.82 -1.39
CA GLY A 17 9.70 9.62 -0.80
C GLY A 17 9.42 9.99 0.64
N TYR A 18 10.44 10.52 1.29
CA TYR A 18 10.31 11.10 2.61
C TYR A 18 9.81 12.55 2.49
N VAL A 19 8.76 12.88 3.22
CA VAL A 19 8.21 14.23 3.31
C VAL A 19 7.91 14.53 4.77
N ASN A 20 8.29 15.68 5.22
CA ASN A 20 7.89 16.20 6.53
C ASN A 20 7.53 17.67 6.37
N ASP A 21 6.26 17.91 6.10
CA ASP A 21 5.73 19.26 5.97
C ASP A 21 4.87 19.56 7.21
N PRO A 22 5.30 20.46 8.09
CA PRO A 22 4.56 20.78 9.31
C PRO A 22 3.21 21.44 9.04
N VAL A 23 3.00 21.95 7.84
CA VAL A 23 1.73 22.60 7.42
C VAL A 23 0.76 21.58 6.84
N ASP A 24 1.24 20.42 6.37
CA ASP A 24 0.41 19.38 5.79
C ASP A 24 -0.28 18.56 6.89
N LYS A 25 -1.55 18.25 6.68
CA LYS A 25 -2.33 17.41 7.59
C LYS A 25 -1.73 16.01 7.80
N GLY A 26 -1.02 15.50 6.78
CA GLY A 26 -0.36 14.20 6.85
C GLY A 26 0.90 14.20 7.73
N GLY A 27 1.52 15.36 7.92
CA GLY A 27 2.77 15.48 8.65
C GLY A 27 3.90 14.70 8.00
N GLU A 28 4.66 13.96 8.85
CA GLU A 28 5.76 13.15 8.36
C GLU A 28 5.26 11.89 7.67
N THR A 29 5.74 11.66 6.43
CA THR A 29 5.38 10.47 5.65
C THR A 29 6.61 9.87 4.98
N TYR A 30 6.57 8.55 4.77
CA TYR A 30 7.58 7.86 3.98
C TYR A 30 6.90 6.81 3.10
N MET A 31 7.14 6.88 1.78
CA MET A 31 6.52 5.99 0.80
C MET A 31 4.99 5.92 0.99
N GLY A 32 4.37 7.06 1.29
CA GLY A 32 2.93 7.16 1.50
C GLY A 32 2.44 6.74 2.88
N VAL A 33 3.31 6.21 3.75
CA VAL A 33 2.93 5.83 5.12
C VAL A 33 3.05 7.06 6.01
N SER A 34 1.95 7.45 6.64
CA SER A 34 1.90 8.61 7.54
C SER A 34 2.25 8.19 8.97
N ARG A 35 3.12 8.95 9.62
CA ARG A 35 3.42 8.73 11.05
C ARG A 35 2.20 8.96 11.91
N LYS A 36 1.36 9.89 11.51
CA LYS A 36 0.11 10.20 12.22
C LYS A 36 -0.84 9.00 12.23
N ALA A 37 -0.95 8.29 11.11
CA ALA A 37 -1.80 7.10 10.98
C ALA A 37 -1.13 5.83 11.52
N HIS A 38 0.19 5.78 11.55
CA HIS A 38 0.97 4.60 11.98
C HIS A 38 2.05 4.99 13.00
N PRO A 39 1.66 5.60 14.16
CA PRO A 39 2.66 6.15 15.08
C PRO A 39 3.54 5.10 15.77
N THR A 40 3.08 3.86 15.83
CA THR A 40 3.81 2.77 16.50
C THR A 40 4.57 1.87 15.53
N SER A 41 4.57 2.19 14.24
CA SER A 41 5.26 1.38 13.25
C SER A 41 6.78 1.41 13.46
N LYS A 42 7.40 0.27 13.23
CA LYS A 42 8.87 0.13 13.30
C LYS A 42 9.60 1.00 12.30
N ILE A 43 8.94 1.43 11.23
CA ILE A 43 9.61 2.24 10.19
C ILE A 43 10.19 3.52 10.78
N TRP A 44 9.53 4.11 11.77
CA TRP A 44 9.97 5.39 12.36
C TRP A 44 11.28 5.24 13.13
N SER A 45 11.54 4.08 13.72
CA SER A 45 12.82 3.84 14.39
C SER A 45 14.00 3.89 13.41
N TYR A 46 13.80 3.42 12.18
CA TYR A 46 14.84 3.52 11.14
C TYR A 46 14.97 4.94 10.61
N ILE A 47 13.83 5.60 10.40
CA ILE A 47 13.79 6.95 9.84
C ILE A 47 14.39 7.97 10.83
N ASP A 48 14.11 7.83 12.12
CA ASP A 48 14.61 8.74 13.15
C ASP A 48 16.12 8.65 13.35
N LYS A 49 16.75 7.54 12.97
CA LYS A 49 18.20 7.36 13.06
C LYS A 49 18.98 8.14 12.00
N VAL A 50 18.33 8.57 10.94
CA VAL A 50 18.96 9.32 9.87
C VAL A 50 19.06 10.79 10.28
N ASP A 51 20.27 11.36 10.21
CA ASP A 51 20.47 12.79 10.42
C ASP A 51 19.88 13.54 9.21
N LYS A 52 18.88 14.36 9.49
CA LYS A 52 18.15 15.11 8.46
C LYS A 52 18.62 16.54 8.33
N SER A 53 19.58 16.95 9.17
CA SER A 53 20.12 18.31 9.18
C SER A 53 20.77 18.65 7.85
N SER A 54 20.43 19.80 7.30
CA SER A 54 21.02 20.31 6.05
C SER A 54 20.83 19.41 4.84
N LYS A 55 19.81 18.51 4.88
CA LYS A 55 19.49 17.60 3.77
C LYS A 55 18.13 17.91 3.18
N THR A 56 18.02 17.77 1.87
CA THR A 56 16.74 17.85 1.17
C THR A 56 15.94 16.55 1.38
N ASN A 57 14.64 16.61 1.14
CA ASN A 57 13.80 15.41 1.17
C ASN A 57 14.30 14.33 0.21
N LYS A 58 14.81 14.76 -0.96
CA LYS A 58 15.38 13.85 -1.95
C LYS A 58 16.61 13.12 -1.42
N GLN A 59 17.49 13.84 -0.72
CA GLN A 59 18.69 13.26 -0.11
C GLN A 59 18.34 12.28 1.01
N ILE A 60 17.39 12.66 1.86
CA ILE A 60 16.90 11.79 2.94
C ILE A 60 16.29 10.51 2.35
N THR A 61 15.46 10.66 1.32
CA THR A 61 14.84 9.53 0.63
C THR A 61 15.88 8.57 0.07
N ALA A 62 16.91 9.10 -0.60
CA ALA A 62 17.97 8.27 -1.17
C ALA A 62 18.69 7.46 -0.10
N GLU A 63 18.94 8.05 1.06
CA GLU A 63 19.59 7.38 2.18
C GLU A 63 18.68 6.31 2.79
N LEU A 64 17.38 6.61 2.98
CA LEU A 64 16.42 5.65 3.54
C LEU A 64 16.22 4.45 2.62
N LYS A 65 16.23 4.66 1.31
CA LYS A 65 16.04 3.56 0.34
C LYS A 65 17.18 2.54 0.34
N LYS A 66 18.33 2.89 0.89
CA LYS A 66 19.44 1.95 1.05
C LYS A 66 19.21 0.94 2.18
N ASN A 67 18.27 1.22 3.06
CA ASN A 67 17.96 0.34 4.19
C ASN A 67 16.91 -0.69 3.77
N ASN A 68 17.37 -1.92 3.52
CA ASN A 68 16.49 -3.01 3.06
C ASN A 68 15.47 -3.43 4.12
N TRP A 69 15.82 -3.33 5.40
CA TRP A 69 14.89 -3.65 6.50
C TRP A 69 13.75 -2.64 6.55
N LEU A 70 14.06 -1.36 6.35
CA LEU A 70 13.02 -0.33 6.29
C LEU A 70 12.06 -0.58 5.13
N THR A 71 12.58 -0.88 3.95
CA THR A 71 11.76 -1.19 2.77
C THR A 71 10.88 -2.40 3.03
N TYR A 72 11.43 -3.44 3.67
CA TYR A 72 10.66 -4.64 4.04
C TYR A 72 9.48 -4.27 4.96
N GLU A 73 9.73 -3.45 5.99
CA GLU A 73 8.68 -3.07 6.92
C GLU A 73 7.59 -2.22 6.25
N VAL A 74 7.96 -1.34 5.33
CA VAL A 74 6.98 -0.58 4.53
C VAL A 74 6.12 -1.52 3.70
N LYS A 75 6.73 -2.50 3.05
CA LYS A 75 6.01 -3.50 2.26
C LYS A 75 5.02 -4.29 3.11
N GLN A 76 5.39 -4.63 4.35
CA GLN A 76 4.50 -5.38 5.24
C GLN A 76 3.24 -4.57 5.59
N ILE A 77 3.37 -3.27 5.76
CA ILE A 77 2.21 -2.39 6.01
C ILE A 77 1.23 -2.46 4.83
N TYR A 78 1.73 -2.26 3.61
CA TYR A 78 0.87 -2.28 2.41
C TYR A 78 0.28 -3.66 2.14
N LYS A 79 1.06 -4.72 2.37
CA LYS A 79 0.59 -6.09 2.19
C LYS A 79 -0.55 -6.39 3.15
N LYS A 80 -0.36 -6.12 4.43
CA LYS A 80 -1.35 -6.40 5.46
C LYS A 80 -2.62 -5.56 5.29
N ASP A 81 -2.47 -4.26 5.05
CA ASP A 81 -3.60 -3.32 5.08
C ASP A 81 -4.42 -3.32 3.78
N TYR A 82 -3.84 -3.73 2.67
CA TYR A 82 -4.50 -3.65 1.36
C TYR A 82 -4.49 -4.97 0.60
N TRP A 83 -3.32 -5.53 0.32
CA TRP A 83 -3.17 -6.73 -0.50
C TRP A 83 -3.86 -7.95 0.12
N ASP A 84 -3.56 -8.23 1.38
CA ASP A 84 -4.09 -9.40 2.07
C ASP A 84 -5.58 -9.28 2.37
N LYS A 85 -6.10 -8.06 2.45
CA LYS A 85 -7.55 -7.83 2.65
C LYS A 85 -8.37 -8.48 1.54
N PHE A 86 -7.86 -8.44 0.32
CA PHE A 86 -8.51 -9.05 -0.84
C PHE A 86 -7.92 -10.42 -1.19
N GLN A 87 -6.99 -10.94 -0.39
CA GLN A 87 -6.30 -12.21 -0.65
C GLN A 87 -5.76 -12.27 -2.09
N LEU A 88 -5.09 -11.20 -2.52
CA LEU A 88 -4.68 -11.06 -3.91
C LEU A 88 -3.62 -12.07 -4.36
N ASP A 89 -2.92 -12.74 -3.41
CA ASP A 89 -2.05 -13.88 -3.75
C ASP A 89 -2.80 -14.98 -4.49
N LYS A 90 -4.11 -15.09 -4.26
CA LYS A 90 -4.98 -16.10 -4.88
C LYS A 90 -5.62 -15.63 -6.17
N CYS A 91 -5.44 -14.36 -6.53
CA CYS A 91 -5.96 -13.82 -7.78
C CYS A 91 -5.16 -14.39 -8.96
N LYS A 92 -5.87 -14.84 -9.98
CA LYS A 92 -5.23 -15.49 -11.14
C LYS A 92 -4.57 -14.51 -12.11
N PHE A 93 -5.00 -13.24 -12.08
CA PHE A 93 -4.55 -12.24 -13.03
C PHE A 93 -3.79 -11.10 -12.35
N GLN A 94 -2.53 -10.97 -12.70
CA GLN A 94 -1.67 -9.91 -12.13
C GLN A 94 -2.23 -8.51 -12.39
N LYS A 95 -2.72 -8.27 -13.59
CA LYS A 95 -3.28 -6.96 -13.93
C LYS A 95 -4.46 -6.59 -13.04
N MET A 96 -5.35 -7.54 -12.81
CA MET A 96 -6.51 -7.34 -11.94
C MET A 96 -6.08 -7.06 -10.51
N ALA A 97 -5.14 -7.85 -9.99
CA ALA A 97 -4.59 -7.64 -8.66
C ALA A 97 -3.93 -6.27 -8.51
N ASN A 98 -3.16 -5.84 -9.53
CA ASN A 98 -2.54 -4.52 -9.55
C ASN A 98 -3.59 -3.40 -9.43
N GLU A 99 -4.67 -3.49 -10.20
CA GLU A 99 -5.73 -2.49 -10.20
C GLU A 99 -6.47 -2.44 -8.86
N ILE A 100 -6.76 -3.59 -8.28
CA ILE A 100 -7.44 -3.66 -6.97
C ILE A 100 -6.56 -3.06 -5.88
N PHE A 101 -5.29 -3.43 -5.87
CA PHE A 101 -4.33 -2.92 -4.89
C PHE A 101 -4.20 -1.40 -4.99
N ASP A 102 -4.01 -0.88 -6.20
CA ASP A 102 -3.90 0.55 -6.46
C ASP A 102 -5.17 1.29 -6.01
N ASP A 103 -6.33 0.77 -6.36
CA ASP A 103 -7.61 1.37 -6.01
C ASP A 103 -7.86 1.37 -4.50
N ALA A 104 -7.50 0.28 -3.82
CA ALA A 104 -7.64 0.18 -2.36
C ALA A 104 -6.78 1.23 -1.64
N ILE A 105 -5.57 1.48 -2.14
CA ILE A 105 -4.68 2.50 -1.57
C ILE A 105 -5.23 3.90 -1.82
N ASN A 106 -5.70 4.18 -3.03
CA ASN A 106 -6.12 5.53 -3.42
C ASN A 106 -7.51 5.92 -2.90
N ARG A 107 -8.44 4.96 -2.83
CA ARG A 107 -9.83 5.23 -2.45
C ARG A 107 -10.28 4.54 -1.17
N GLY A 108 -9.44 3.67 -0.62
CA GLY A 108 -9.77 2.89 0.56
C GLY A 108 -10.33 1.51 0.22
N VAL A 109 -10.18 0.58 1.17
CA VAL A 109 -10.61 -0.83 1.00
C VAL A 109 -12.10 -0.95 0.74
N GLY A 110 -12.92 -0.16 1.43
CA GLY A 110 -14.38 -0.20 1.27
C GLY A 110 -14.83 0.20 -0.14
N ALA A 111 -14.30 1.31 -0.65
CA ALA A 111 -14.63 1.78 -2.00
C ALA A 111 -14.15 0.80 -3.07
N ALA A 112 -12.94 0.26 -2.90
CA ALA A 112 -12.40 -0.74 -3.81
C ALA A 112 -13.26 -2.02 -3.79
N ALA A 113 -13.67 -2.48 -2.61
CA ALA A 113 -14.53 -3.66 -2.47
C ALA A 113 -15.85 -3.49 -3.21
N TYR A 114 -16.45 -2.32 -3.08
CA TYR A 114 -17.71 -2.01 -3.78
C TYR A 114 -17.54 -2.15 -5.30
N LEU A 115 -16.49 -1.55 -5.84
CA LEU A 115 -16.23 -1.60 -7.28
C LEU A 115 -15.95 -3.03 -7.77
N VAL A 116 -15.18 -3.80 -7.00
CA VAL A 116 -14.89 -5.21 -7.35
C VAL A 116 -16.18 -6.01 -7.40
N CYS A 117 -17.10 -5.80 -6.44
CA CYS A 117 -18.41 -6.45 -6.46
C CYS A 117 -19.17 -6.13 -7.75
N VAL A 118 -19.20 -4.85 -8.16
CA VAL A 118 -19.86 -4.41 -9.39
C VAL A 118 -19.27 -5.13 -10.60
N VAL A 119 -17.94 -5.16 -10.69
CA VAL A 119 -17.25 -5.79 -11.83
C VAL A 119 -17.51 -7.29 -11.88
N LEU A 120 -17.55 -7.95 -10.74
CA LEU A 120 -17.77 -9.41 -10.67
C LEU A 120 -19.26 -9.80 -10.72
N GLY A 121 -20.16 -8.82 -10.73
CA GLY A 121 -21.60 -9.08 -10.85
C GLY A 121 -22.24 -9.66 -9.59
N ILE A 122 -21.68 -9.37 -8.42
CA ILE A 122 -22.27 -9.76 -7.13
C ILE A 122 -22.86 -8.53 -6.43
N PRO A 123 -23.75 -8.71 -5.43
CA PRO A 123 -24.36 -7.57 -4.74
C PRO A 123 -23.32 -6.64 -4.12
N PRO A 124 -23.30 -5.35 -4.48
CA PRO A 124 -22.26 -4.42 -4.02
C PRO A 124 -22.36 -4.12 -2.53
N LYS A 125 -21.19 -4.19 -1.85
CA LYS A 125 -21.04 -3.79 -0.46
C LYS A 125 -19.72 -3.07 -0.29
N LYS A 126 -19.66 -2.12 0.62
CA LYS A 126 -18.44 -1.34 0.92
C LYS A 126 -17.56 -2.04 1.96
N LYS A 127 -17.45 -3.34 1.85
CA LYS A 127 -16.58 -4.16 2.70
C LYS A 127 -16.20 -5.44 1.98
N VAL A 128 -15.06 -6.02 2.35
CA VAL A 128 -14.64 -7.32 1.84
C VAL A 128 -15.40 -8.41 2.58
N THR A 129 -16.19 -9.18 1.83
CA THR A 129 -16.98 -10.30 2.36
C THR A 129 -16.40 -11.62 1.86
N ASN A 130 -16.81 -12.74 2.49
CA ASN A 130 -16.42 -14.06 2.02
C ASN A 130 -16.94 -14.33 0.59
N GLU A 131 -18.11 -13.81 0.26
CA GLU A 131 -18.66 -13.90 -1.09
C GLU A 131 -17.76 -13.23 -2.11
N LEU A 132 -17.29 -12.01 -1.79
CA LEU A 132 -16.36 -11.27 -2.65
C LEU A 132 -15.05 -12.04 -2.83
N LEU A 133 -14.46 -12.52 -1.74
CA LEU A 133 -13.19 -13.25 -1.79
C LEU A 133 -13.30 -14.51 -2.64
N LYS A 134 -14.41 -15.24 -2.50
CA LYS A 134 -14.66 -16.43 -3.31
C LYS A 134 -14.79 -16.08 -4.79
N ALA A 135 -15.60 -15.08 -5.11
CA ALA A 135 -15.81 -14.65 -6.50
C ALA A 135 -14.49 -14.17 -7.13
N LEU A 136 -13.67 -13.46 -6.36
CA LEU A 136 -12.42 -12.92 -6.86
C LEU A 136 -11.39 -14.02 -7.17
N ARG A 137 -11.19 -14.98 -6.25
CA ARG A 137 -10.22 -16.06 -6.49
C ARG A 137 -10.67 -17.05 -7.56
N GLU A 138 -11.98 -17.17 -7.82
CA GLU A 138 -12.55 -18.04 -8.84
C GLU A 138 -12.68 -17.38 -10.21
N TYR A 139 -12.43 -16.08 -10.29
CA TYR A 139 -12.58 -15.32 -11.53
C TYR A 139 -11.60 -15.83 -12.60
N GLU A 140 -12.15 -16.17 -13.77
CA GLU A 140 -11.39 -16.76 -14.88
C GLU A 140 -11.13 -15.79 -16.07
N GLY A 141 -11.62 -14.57 -15.98
CA GLY A 141 -11.45 -13.59 -17.04
C GLY A 141 -12.72 -13.21 -17.78
#